data_710c14f184e420d7ff5af0c66fee5c0e
#
_entry.id   710c14f184e420d7ff5af0c66fee5c0e
#
_cell.length_a   1.000
_cell.length_b   1.000
_cell.length_c   1.000
_cell.angle_alpha   90.00
_cell.angle_beta   90.00
_cell.angle_gamma   90.00
#
_symmetry.space_group_name_H-M   'P 1'
#
loop_
_entity.id
_entity.type
_entity.pdbx_description
1 polymer ?
#
loop_
_entity_poly.entity_id
_entity_poly.type
_entity_poly.pdbx_seq_one_letter_code
_entity_poly.pdbx_strand_id
1 'polypeptide(L)'
;DRAEELLHDAGLVIISVPINSTPEVIGQVSKMMPENAVLADITSVKTGPLETMLRCHCGPVVGLHPLFGPDVQNFAKQLIVCCGGRMPEKYSWVIEQMKIWGANIYNVEAAVHDRAMSVIQGLRHFTTFAYGVNLMRERYDVARLVNLSSPVYRLEIMMVGRLFAQDPALYAEIIMSSKQNLEVIRRYADAVQKCLKLIEKGDEQKFIELFLETREYFGEYAQKFMEESRRLLAVSSDSGRRGEEGGAK
;
A
#
# COMPACT_ATOMS: atom_id res chain seq x y z
N ASP A 1 -24.02 -19.54 19.00
CA ASP A 1 -23.33 -18.27 18.84
C ASP A 1 -23.67 -17.71 17.45
N ARG A 2 -23.95 -16.40 17.33
CA ARG A 2 -24.36 -15.79 16.07
C ARG A 2 -23.30 -15.93 14.96
N ALA A 3 -22.03 -15.99 15.30
CA ALA A 3 -20.95 -16.21 14.35
C ALA A 3 -20.97 -17.62 13.78
N GLU A 4 -21.22 -18.62 14.62
CA GLU A 4 -21.32 -20.02 14.24
C GLU A 4 -22.51 -20.25 13.29
N GLU A 5 -23.65 -19.62 13.58
CA GLU A 5 -24.86 -19.66 12.75
C GLU A 5 -24.63 -19.05 11.34
N LEU A 6 -23.89 -17.93 11.27
CA LEU A 6 -23.54 -17.27 10.01
C LEU A 6 -22.51 -18.04 9.17
N LEU A 7 -21.62 -18.77 9.81
CA LEU A 7 -20.54 -19.48 9.12
C LEU A 7 -20.93 -20.88 8.67
N HIS A 8 -21.95 -21.50 9.27
CA HIS A 8 -22.36 -22.88 9.04
C HIS A 8 -22.60 -23.23 7.56
N ASP A 9 -23.22 -22.36 6.80
CA ASP A 9 -23.58 -22.57 5.39
C ASP A 9 -22.77 -21.67 4.43
N ALA A 10 -21.68 -21.04 4.92
CA ALA A 10 -20.86 -20.14 4.12
C ALA A 10 -20.09 -20.89 3.03
N GLY A 11 -20.21 -20.46 1.77
CA GLY A 11 -19.37 -20.94 0.67
C GLY A 11 -18.04 -20.18 0.52
N LEU A 12 -17.96 -18.97 1.09
CA LEU A 12 -16.79 -18.10 1.11
C LEU A 12 -16.75 -17.34 2.42
N VAL A 13 -15.61 -17.33 3.09
CA VAL A 13 -15.34 -16.54 4.28
C VAL A 13 -14.12 -15.67 4.01
N ILE A 14 -14.28 -14.35 4.15
CA ILE A 14 -13.22 -13.36 3.94
C ILE A 14 -12.86 -12.74 5.28
N ILE A 15 -11.61 -12.92 5.71
CA ILE A 15 -11.07 -12.28 6.91
C ILE A 15 -10.66 -10.85 6.58
N SER A 16 -11.35 -9.89 7.22
CA SER A 16 -11.13 -8.45 7.06
C SER A 16 -11.06 -7.79 8.43
N VAL A 17 -10.01 -8.09 9.17
CA VAL A 17 -9.74 -7.58 10.52
C VAL A 17 -8.34 -6.97 10.59
N PRO A 18 -7.99 -6.18 11.64
CA PRO A 18 -6.64 -5.67 11.82
C PRO A 18 -5.58 -6.76 11.71
N ILE A 19 -4.40 -6.41 11.17
CA ILE A 19 -3.31 -7.36 10.88
C ILE A 19 -2.95 -8.19 12.12
N ASN A 20 -2.85 -7.53 13.28
CA ASN A 20 -2.48 -8.18 14.53
C ASN A 20 -3.50 -9.20 15.04
N SER A 21 -4.79 -9.02 14.72
CA SER A 21 -5.88 -9.93 15.11
C SER A 21 -6.10 -11.06 14.11
N THR A 22 -5.56 -10.94 12.90
CA THR A 22 -5.83 -11.86 11.79
C THR A 22 -5.52 -13.32 12.11
N PRO A 23 -4.37 -13.70 12.71
CA PRO A 23 -4.07 -15.10 13.01
C PRO A 23 -5.05 -15.74 14.01
N GLU A 24 -5.45 -14.97 15.02
CA GLU A 24 -6.40 -15.45 16.04
C GLU A 24 -7.79 -15.67 15.43
N VAL A 25 -8.27 -14.69 14.66
CA VAL A 25 -9.59 -14.75 14.00
C VAL A 25 -9.63 -15.91 13.00
N ILE A 26 -8.59 -16.11 12.20
CA ILE A 26 -8.48 -17.28 11.32
C ILE A 26 -8.64 -18.58 12.11
N GLY A 27 -7.93 -18.72 13.25
CA GLY A 27 -7.99 -19.91 14.08
C GLY A 27 -9.37 -20.16 14.70
N GLN A 28 -10.12 -19.12 15.01
CA GLN A 28 -11.50 -19.21 15.53
C GLN A 28 -12.49 -19.58 14.41
N VAL A 29 -12.47 -18.82 13.31
CA VAL A 29 -13.39 -18.95 12.18
C VAL A 29 -13.26 -20.31 11.50
N SER A 30 -12.04 -20.81 11.32
CA SER A 30 -11.77 -22.13 10.67
C SER A 30 -12.43 -23.30 11.39
N LYS A 31 -12.78 -23.17 12.67
CA LYS A 31 -13.45 -24.23 13.44
C LYS A 31 -14.97 -24.25 13.24
N MET A 32 -15.53 -23.17 12.72
CA MET A 32 -16.98 -22.95 12.63
C MET A 32 -17.50 -22.98 11.18
N MET A 33 -16.60 -22.91 10.19
CA MET A 33 -16.96 -22.87 8.77
C MET A 33 -16.91 -24.29 8.13
N PRO A 34 -17.66 -24.54 7.04
CA PRO A 34 -17.57 -25.81 6.32
C PRO A 34 -16.17 -26.06 5.74
N GLU A 35 -15.73 -27.33 5.74
CA GLU A 35 -14.43 -27.71 5.19
C GLU A 35 -14.27 -27.40 3.69
N ASN A 36 -15.37 -27.40 2.93
CA ASN A 36 -15.36 -27.11 1.50
C ASN A 36 -15.52 -25.61 1.17
N ALA A 37 -15.76 -24.76 2.16
CA ALA A 37 -15.85 -23.32 1.97
C ALA A 37 -14.48 -22.71 1.67
N VAL A 38 -14.45 -21.68 0.86
CA VAL A 38 -13.23 -20.91 0.58
C VAL A 38 -12.89 -20.02 1.77
N LEU A 39 -11.68 -20.13 2.30
CA LEU A 39 -11.15 -19.19 3.28
C LEU A 39 -10.20 -18.22 2.60
N ALA A 40 -10.50 -16.93 2.69
CA ALA A 40 -9.69 -15.85 2.14
C ALA A 40 -9.37 -14.81 3.20
N ASP A 41 -8.29 -14.06 3.03
CA ASP A 41 -7.98 -12.84 3.77
C ASP A 41 -7.73 -11.67 2.83
N ILE A 42 -7.90 -10.43 3.30
CA ILE A 42 -7.63 -9.22 2.55
C ILE A 42 -6.65 -8.27 3.28
N THR A 43 -5.83 -8.80 4.15
CA THR A 43 -4.83 -8.00 4.90
C THR A 43 -3.69 -7.50 4.00
N SER A 44 -2.95 -6.50 4.48
CA SER A 44 -1.80 -5.94 3.77
C SER A 44 -0.54 -6.80 3.82
N VAL A 45 -0.52 -7.87 4.61
CA VAL A 45 0.56 -8.86 4.69
C VAL A 45 0.04 -10.23 4.27
N LYS A 46 0.86 -11.06 3.64
CA LYS A 46 0.37 -12.32 3.06
C LYS A 46 0.98 -13.56 3.67
N THR A 47 2.26 -13.59 3.99
CA THR A 47 2.94 -14.81 4.47
C THR A 47 2.29 -15.36 5.73
N GLY A 48 2.18 -14.58 6.79
CA GLY A 48 1.63 -15.03 8.07
C GLY A 48 0.16 -15.45 7.99
N PRO A 49 -0.75 -14.63 7.43
CA PRO A 49 -2.15 -15.01 7.25
C PRO A 49 -2.32 -16.27 6.41
N LEU A 50 -1.64 -16.36 5.25
CA LEU A 50 -1.75 -17.52 4.36
C LEU A 50 -1.27 -18.82 5.04
N GLU A 51 -0.13 -18.80 5.72
CA GLU A 51 0.38 -19.94 6.50
C GLU A 51 -0.62 -20.34 7.60
N THR A 52 -1.22 -19.36 8.27
CA THR A 52 -2.20 -19.63 9.31
C THR A 52 -3.48 -20.25 8.74
N MET A 53 -4.00 -19.72 7.63
CA MET A 53 -5.15 -20.31 6.94
C MET A 53 -4.86 -21.74 6.48
N LEU A 54 -3.69 -22.00 5.88
CA LEU A 54 -3.28 -23.33 5.44
C LEU A 54 -3.15 -24.35 6.57
N ARG A 55 -2.79 -23.90 7.76
CA ARG A 55 -2.69 -24.76 8.97
C ARG A 55 -4.05 -25.02 9.61
N CYS A 56 -4.93 -24.01 9.65
CA CYS A 56 -6.18 -24.07 10.40
C CYS A 56 -7.38 -24.58 9.59
N HIS A 57 -7.34 -24.49 8.27
CA HIS A 57 -8.43 -24.89 7.38
C HIS A 57 -7.96 -25.96 6.40
N CYS A 58 -8.71 -27.06 6.24
CA CYS A 58 -8.35 -28.15 5.33
C CYS A 58 -8.78 -27.90 3.88
N GLY A 59 -9.74 -27.02 3.66
CA GLY A 59 -10.33 -26.69 2.37
C GLY A 59 -9.56 -25.67 1.53
N PRO A 60 -10.25 -25.02 0.58
CA PRO A 60 -9.64 -24.03 -0.32
C PRO A 60 -9.20 -22.77 0.42
N VAL A 61 -7.99 -22.30 0.12
CA VAL A 61 -7.37 -21.11 0.77
C VAL A 61 -6.76 -20.20 -0.26
N VAL A 62 -7.01 -18.90 -0.12
CA VAL A 62 -6.39 -17.84 -0.94
C VAL A 62 -6.11 -16.58 -0.15
N GLY A 63 -4.92 -16.02 -0.28
CA GLY A 63 -4.58 -14.70 0.24
C GLY A 63 -4.85 -13.62 -0.82
N LEU A 64 -5.60 -12.58 -0.46
CA LEU A 64 -5.88 -11.44 -1.33
C LEU A 64 -5.35 -10.16 -0.69
N HIS A 65 -4.93 -9.20 -1.52
CA HIS A 65 -4.60 -7.86 -1.06
C HIS A 65 -5.13 -6.83 -2.04
N PRO A 66 -6.29 -6.22 -1.78
CA PRO A 66 -6.77 -5.06 -2.51
C PRO A 66 -5.81 -3.87 -2.30
N LEU A 67 -5.19 -3.37 -3.38
CA LEU A 67 -4.28 -2.21 -3.31
C LEU A 67 -5.03 -0.88 -3.50
N PHE A 68 -6.16 -0.75 -2.83
CA PHE A 68 -6.99 0.46 -2.85
C PHE A 68 -7.70 0.64 -1.52
N GLY A 69 -8.02 1.89 -1.20
CA GLY A 69 -8.75 2.25 0.02
C GLY A 69 -10.27 2.25 -0.19
N PRO A 70 -11.04 2.57 0.87
CA PRO A 70 -12.51 2.58 0.84
C PRO A 70 -13.09 3.70 -0.04
N ASP A 71 -12.27 4.64 -0.49
CA ASP A 71 -12.70 5.79 -1.33
C ASP A 71 -13.03 5.40 -2.78
N VAL A 72 -12.73 4.16 -3.21
CA VAL A 72 -13.02 3.71 -4.57
C VAL A 72 -14.50 3.32 -4.71
N GLN A 73 -15.14 3.77 -5.79
CA GLN A 73 -16.57 3.52 -6.03
C GLN A 73 -16.86 2.11 -6.56
N ASN A 74 -15.88 1.47 -7.20
CA ASN A 74 -16.00 0.15 -7.80
C ASN A 74 -14.63 -0.50 -8.01
N PHE A 75 -14.63 -1.76 -8.45
CA PHE A 75 -13.42 -2.54 -8.71
C PHE A 75 -12.74 -2.22 -10.06
N ALA A 76 -13.37 -1.44 -10.94
CA ALA A 76 -12.84 -1.19 -12.27
C ALA A 76 -11.43 -0.59 -12.24
N LYS A 77 -10.50 -1.27 -12.89
CA LYS A 77 -9.06 -0.93 -12.95
C LYS A 77 -8.31 -1.00 -11.61
N GLN A 78 -8.98 -1.41 -10.52
CA GLN A 78 -8.31 -1.59 -9.24
C GLN A 78 -7.43 -2.83 -9.27
N LEU A 79 -6.29 -2.78 -8.58
CA LEU A 79 -5.36 -3.89 -8.49
C LEU A 79 -5.65 -4.71 -7.22
N ILE A 80 -5.81 -6.03 -7.40
CA ILE A 80 -5.88 -6.99 -6.30
C ILE A 80 -4.74 -7.99 -6.48
N VAL A 81 -3.86 -8.09 -5.51
CA VAL A 81 -2.84 -9.13 -5.49
C VAL A 81 -3.44 -10.41 -4.95
N CYS A 82 -3.17 -11.51 -5.64
CA CYS A 82 -3.61 -12.85 -5.29
C CYS A 82 -2.39 -13.72 -4.96
N CYS A 83 -2.33 -14.21 -3.72
CA CYS A 83 -1.36 -15.20 -3.27
C CYS A 83 -2.06 -16.54 -3.10
N GLY A 84 -1.80 -17.45 -4.04
CA GLY A 84 -2.42 -18.76 -4.06
C GLY A 84 -2.04 -19.61 -2.86
N GLY A 85 -3.03 -20.30 -2.29
CA GLY A 85 -2.85 -21.27 -1.22
C GLY A 85 -3.18 -22.69 -1.70
N ARG A 86 -4.26 -23.28 -1.17
CA ARG A 86 -4.69 -24.64 -1.44
C ARG A 86 -5.91 -24.69 -2.35
N MET A 87 -6.01 -25.68 -3.24
CA MET A 87 -7.15 -25.98 -4.13
C MET A 87 -7.57 -24.78 -5.00
N PRO A 88 -6.70 -24.25 -5.88
CA PRO A 88 -6.99 -23.07 -6.68
C PRO A 88 -8.24 -23.25 -7.57
N GLU A 89 -8.54 -24.42 -8.02
CA GLU A 89 -9.73 -24.75 -8.80
C GLU A 89 -11.04 -24.51 -8.03
N LYS A 90 -11.01 -24.56 -6.70
CA LYS A 90 -12.19 -24.33 -5.83
C LYS A 90 -12.46 -22.85 -5.54
N TYR A 91 -11.46 -21.98 -5.62
CA TYR A 91 -11.66 -20.54 -5.45
C TYR A 91 -11.52 -19.73 -6.75
N SER A 92 -11.30 -20.38 -7.88
CA SER A 92 -11.20 -19.70 -9.19
C SER A 92 -12.39 -18.80 -9.49
N TRP A 93 -13.60 -19.20 -9.09
CA TRP A 93 -14.81 -18.42 -9.26
C TRP A 93 -14.78 -17.06 -8.52
N VAL A 94 -14.13 -16.98 -7.35
CA VAL A 94 -13.93 -15.73 -6.61
C VAL A 94 -13.07 -14.77 -7.44
N ILE A 95 -11.97 -15.28 -7.99
CA ILE A 95 -11.04 -14.52 -8.81
C ILE A 95 -11.71 -14.04 -10.11
N GLU A 96 -12.45 -14.94 -10.78
CA GLU A 96 -13.19 -14.58 -12.00
C GLU A 96 -14.29 -13.54 -11.71
N GLN A 97 -14.99 -13.64 -10.58
CA GLN A 97 -15.98 -12.63 -10.20
C GLN A 97 -15.34 -11.24 -9.99
N MET A 98 -14.15 -11.17 -9.37
CA MET A 98 -13.41 -9.92 -9.22
C MET A 98 -13.00 -9.33 -10.58
N LYS A 99 -12.58 -10.18 -11.54
CA LYS A 99 -12.29 -9.75 -12.92
C LYS A 99 -13.53 -9.23 -13.65
N ILE A 100 -14.69 -9.91 -13.49
CA ILE A 100 -15.98 -9.45 -14.04
C ILE A 100 -16.34 -8.06 -13.49
N TRP A 101 -16.05 -7.78 -12.23
CA TRP A 101 -16.21 -6.45 -11.64
C TRP A 101 -15.17 -5.43 -12.12
N GLY A 102 -14.23 -5.83 -12.97
CA GLY A 102 -13.24 -4.97 -13.61
C GLY A 102 -11.91 -4.86 -12.88
N ALA A 103 -11.67 -5.68 -11.83
CA ALA A 103 -10.39 -5.69 -11.13
C ALA A 103 -9.27 -6.28 -11.99
N ASN A 104 -8.07 -5.74 -11.84
CA ASN A 104 -6.83 -6.32 -12.32
C ASN A 104 -6.28 -7.28 -11.27
N ILE A 105 -6.13 -8.55 -11.62
CA ILE A 105 -5.59 -9.57 -10.70
C ILE A 105 -4.11 -9.79 -11.00
N TYR A 106 -3.26 -9.65 -9.98
CA TYR A 106 -1.83 -9.94 -10.08
C TYR A 106 -1.47 -11.12 -9.17
N ASN A 107 -1.07 -12.24 -9.77
CA ASN A 107 -0.68 -13.43 -9.02
C ASN A 107 0.80 -13.38 -8.65
N VAL A 108 1.10 -13.65 -7.37
CA VAL A 108 2.46 -13.65 -6.85
C VAL A 108 2.56 -14.53 -5.60
N GLU A 109 3.74 -15.04 -5.29
CA GLU A 109 3.99 -15.75 -4.03
C GLU A 109 3.93 -14.80 -2.82
N ALA A 110 3.43 -15.27 -1.69
CA ALA A 110 3.26 -14.47 -0.48
C ALA A 110 4.56 -13.81 0.01
N ALA A 111 5.68 -14.53 -0.05
CA ALA A 111 6.98 -13.97 0.35
C ALA A 111 7.49 -12.87 -0.61
N VAL A 112 7.20 -12.99 -1.91
CA VAL A 112 7.52 -11.97 -2.92
C VAL A 112 6.64 -10.75 -2.73
N HIS A 113 5.34 -10.96 -2.47
CA HIS A 113 4.39 -9.91 -2.11
C HIS A 113 4.89 -9.11 -0.91
N ASP A 114 5.18 -9.76 0.23
CA ASP A 114 5.55 -9.08 1.46
C ASP A 114 6.87 -8.29 1.30
N ARG A 115 7.81 -8.81 0.51
CA ARG A 115 9.04 -8.11 0.16
C ARG A 115 8.77 -6.85 -0.65
N ALA A 116 7.86 -6.90 -1.63
CA ALA A 116 7.47 -5.73 -2.39
C ALA A 116 6.73 -4.71 -1.51
N MET A 117 5.80 -5.17 -0.65
CA MET A 117 5.04 -4.31 0.24
C MET A 117 5.91 -3.65 1.32
N SER A 118 7.03 -4.26 1.71
CA SER A 118 7.97 -3.59 2.63
C SER A 118 8.54 -2.29 2.05
N VAL A 119 8.64 -2.18 0.73
CA VAL A 119 9.05 -0.95 0.04
C VAL A 119 7.84 -0.08 -0.32
N ILE A 120 6.82 -0.67 -0.97
CA ILE A 120 5.65 0.03 -1.51
C ILE A 120 4.79 0.64 -0.40
N GLN A 121 4.62 -0.08 0.69
CA GLN A 121 3.81 0.38 1.83
C GLN A 121 4.68 0.74 3.04
N GLY A 122 5.47 -0.21 3.57
CA GLY A 122 6.24 0.00 4.79
C GLY A 122 7.16 1.21 4.73
N LEU A 123 8.08 1.24 3.78
CA LEU A 123 9.02 2.34 3.62
C LEU A 123 8.31 3.63 3.16
N ARG A 124 7.41 3.55 2.18
CA ARG A 124 6.76 4.75 1.63
C ARG A 124 5.90 5.46 2.68
N HIS A 125 5.12 4.73 3.46
CA HIS A 125 4.35 5.33 4.55
C HIS A 125 5.25 5.91 5.64
N PHE A 126 6.33 5.20 6.00
CA PHE A 126 7.31 5.72 6.95
C PHE A 126 7.94 7.03 6.47
N THR A 127 8.38 7.13 5.22
CA THR A 127 8.99 8.36 4.71
C THR A 127 8.01 9.53 4.67
N THR A 128 6.75 9.26 4.29
CA THR A 128 5.68 10.26 4.31
C THR A 128 5.38 10.74 5.74
N PHE A 129 5.30 9.81 6.70
CA PHE A 129 5.14 10.10 8.11
C PHE A 129 6.31 10.95 8.64
N ALA A 130 7.55 10.53 8.40
CA ALA A 130 8.74 11.23 8.85
C ALA A 130 8.83 12.65 8.28
N TYR A 131 8.46 12.83 7.00
CA TYR A 131 8.41 14.15 6.37
C TYR A 131 7.37 15.04 7.05
N GLY A 132 6.16 14.54 7.29
CA GLY A 132 5.12 15.30 8.00
C GLY A 132 5.53 15.67 9.44
N VAL A 133 6.17 14.76 10.17
CA VAL A 133 6.74 15.04 11.50
C VAL A 133 7.80 16.14 11.43
N ASN A 134 8.64 16.15 10.38
CA ASN A 134 9.64 17.21 10.19
C ASN A 134 8.96 18.55 9.96
N LEU A 135 7.96 18.65 9.05
CA LEU A 135 7.22 19.88 8.81
C LEU A 135 6.60 20.44 10.10
N MET A 136 6.01 19.58 10.93
CA MET A 136 5.44 19.94 12.22
C MET A 136 6.50 20.49 13.19
N ARG A 137 7.64 19.80 13.31
CA ARG A 137 8.73 20.20 14.24
C ARG A 137 9.37 21.53 13.86
N GLU A 138 9.56 21.76 12.56
CA GLU A 138 10.07 23.02 12.01
C GLU A 138 9.01 24.13 11.98
N ARG A 139 7.75 23.82 12.35
CA ARG A 139 6.62 24.76 12.40
C ARG A 139 6.36 25.46 11.08
N TYR A 140 6.52 24.76 9.96
CA TYR A 140 6.19 25.32 8.66
C TYR A 140 4.69 25.63 8.54
N ASP A 141 4.38 26.79 7.98
CA ASP A 141 3.02 27.16 7.59
C ASP A 141 2.63 26.40 6.32
N VAL A 142 1.78 25.38 6.49
CA VAL A 142 1.36 24.50 5.40
C VAL A 142 0.62 25.26 4.31
N ALA A 143 -0.23 26.25 4.64
CA ALA A 143 -0.94 27.06 3.66
C ALA A 143 0.04 27.87 2.79
N ARG A 144 1.06 28.42 3.42
CA ARG A 144 2.12 29.15 2.73
C ARG A 144 2.96 28.23 1.84
N LEU A 145 3.29 27.01 2.32
CA LEU A 145 4.01 26.03 1.49
C LEU A 145 3.21 25.65 0.25
N VAL A 146 1.91 25.37 0.39
CA VAL A 146 1.02 25.05 -0.73
C VAL A 146 0.96 26.19 -1.75
N ASN A 147 0.85 27.44 -1.29
CA ASN A 147 0.77 28.62 -2.17
C ASN A 147 2.08 28.92 -2.92
N LEU A 148 3.22 28.53 -2.35
CA LEU A 148 4.54 28.71 -2.97
C LEU A 148 4.99 27.47 -3.78
N SER A 149 4.21 26.40 -3.78
CA SER A 149 4.58 25.13 -4.42
C SER A 149 4.23 25.09 -5.91
N SER A 150 5.13 24.55 -6.70
CA SER A 150 4.80 24.10 -8.05
C SER A 150 3.80 22.90 -7.99
N PRO A 151 3.11 22.56 -9.08
CA PRO A 151 2.16 21.44 -9.09
C PRO A 151 2.75 20.12 -8.56
N VAL A 152 4.02 19.84 -8.84
CA VAL A 152 4.73 18.64 -8.34
C VAL A 152 4.81 18.62 -6.82
N TYR A 153 5.36 19.70 -6.24
CA TYR A 153 5.54 19.80 -4.78
C TYR A 153 4.22 19.92 -4.04
N ARG A 154 3.22 20.57 -4.64
CA ARG A 154 1.86 20.60 -4.10
C ARG A 154 1.27 19.19 -3.98
N LEU A 155 1.44 18.34 -5.01
CA LEU A 155 0.99 16.95 -4.96
C LEU A 155 1.68 16.19 -3.83
N GLU A 156 2.99 16.36 -3.64
CA GLU A 156 3.73 15.71 -2.55
C GLU A 156 3.20 16.12 -1.17
N ILE A 157 2.98 17.43 -0.94
CA ILE A 157 2.42 17.92 0.33
C ILE A 157 1.00 17.39 0.54
N MET A 158 0.18 17.33 -0.52
CA MET A 158 -1.16 16.74 -0.45
C MET A 158 -1.12 15.26 -0.05
N MET A 159 -0.16 14.48 -0.55
CA MET A 159 0.01 13.08 -0.16
C MET A 159 0.44 12.93 1.30
N VAL A 160 1.24 13.86 1.83
CA VAL A 160 1.55 13.91 3.27
C VAL A 160 0.28 14.19 4.07
N GLY A 161 -0.48 15.24 3.72
CA GLY A 161 -1.75 15.58 4.38
C GLY A 161 -2.76 14.43 4.32
N ARG A 162 -2.87 13.73 3.17
CA ARG A 162 -3.74 12.57 3.00
C ARG A 162 -3.40 11.45 4.01
N LEU A 163 -2.13 11.19 4.29
CA LEU A 163 -1.74 10.19 5.28
C LEU A 163 -2.26 10.57 6.67
N PHE A 164 -2.05 11.83 7.09
CA PHE A 164 -2.46 12.30 8.41
C PHE A 164 -3.97 12.53 8.59
N ALA A 165 -4.74 12.51 7.51
CA ALA A 165 -6.21 12.56 7.54
C ALA A 165 -6.86 11.18 7.76
N GLN A 166 -6.08 10.10 7.82
CA GLN A 166 -6.58 8.74 7.96
C GLN A 166 -6.33 8.19 9.37
N ASP A 167 -6.79 6.95 9.64
CA ASP A 167 -6.64 6.31 10.94
C ASP A 167 -5.16 6.04 11.28
N PRO A 168 -4.62 6.63 12.35
CA PRO A 168 -3.23 6.44 12.75
C PRO A 168 -2.90 5.00 13.15
N ALA A 169 -3.87 4.24 13.69
CA ALA A 169 -3.66 2.85 14.11
C ALA A 169 -3.39 1.96 12.88
N LEU A 170 -4.14 2.15 11.80
CA LEU A 170 -3.93 1.42 10.54
C LEU A 170 -2.50 1.63 10.01
N TYR A 171 -2.02 2.87 9.99
CA TYR A 171 -0.67 3.17 9.50
C TYR A 171 0.43 2.65 10.42
N ALA A 172 0.22 2.70 11.72
CA ALA A 172 1.14 2.09 12.69
C ALA A 172 1.23 0.57 12.46
N GLU A 173 0.10 -0.11 12.30
CA GLU A 173 0.08 -1.55 11.99
C GLU A 173 0.80 -1.86 10.68
N ILE A 174 0.54 -1.14 9.59
CA ILE A 174 1.19 -1.38 8.29
C ILE A 174 2.70 -1.18 8.39
N ILE A 175 3.16 -0.08 8.98
CA ILE A 175 4.60 0.24 9.08
C ILE A 175 5.32 -0.77 9.98
N MET A 176 4.70 -1.17 11.09
CA MET A 176 5.30 -2.02 12.12
C MET A 176 4.99 -3.51 11.92
N SER A 177 4.26 -3.91 10.86
CA SER A 177 3.74 -5.26 10.62
C SER A 177 4.82 -6.35 10.54
N SER A 178 6.05 -6.00 10.18
CA SER A 178 7.10 -7.00 9.96
C SER A 178 8.50 -6.50 10.31
N LYS A 179 9.38 -7.45 10.69
CA LYS A 179 10.82 -7.18 10.84
C LYS A 179 11.44 -6.70 9.54
N GLN A 180 10.95 -7.17 8.40
CA GLN A 180 11.42 -6.79 7.08
C GLN A 180 11.16 -5.29 6.80
N ASN A 181 10.00 -4.75 7.20
CA ASN A 181 9.73 -3.31 7.11
C ASN A 181 10.78 -2.51 7.87
N LEU A 182 11.07 -2.91 9.12
CA LEU A 182 12.06 -2.24 9.96
C LEU A 182 13.46 -2.27 9.32
N GLU A 183 13.85 -3.39 8.73
CA GLU A 183 15.14 -3.53 8.05
C GLU A 183 15.25 -2.64 6.80
N VAL A 184 14.18 -2.55 6.00
CA VAL A 184 14.14 -1.67 4.83
C VAL A 184 14.22 -0.20 5.27
N ILE A 185 13.49 0.17 6.32
CA ILE A 185 13.52 1.54 6.89
C ILE A 185 14.91 1.89 7.41
N ARG A 186 15.60 0.97 8.11
CA ARG A 186 16.98 1.19 8.57
C ARG A 186 17.94 1.42 7.41
N ARG A 187 17.89 0.57 6.38
CA ARG A 187 18.74 0.76 5.18
C ARG A 187 18.47 2.09 4.49
N TYR A 188 17.22 2.52 4.45
CA TYR A 188 16.87 3.84 3.92
C TYR A 188 17.43 4.97 4.78
N ALA A 189 17.31 4.90 6.10
CA ALA A 189 17.90 5.88 7.01
C ALA A 189 19.44 5.99 6.84
N ASP A 190 20.12 4.86 6.68
CA ASP A 190 21.55 4.83 6.39
C ASP A 190 21.88 5.47 5.03
N ALA A 191 21.05 5.25 4.01
CA ALA A 191 21.21 5.90 2.70
C ALA A 191 21.03 7.42 2.81
N VAL A 192 20.01 7.89 3.55
CA VAL A 192 19.77 9.31 3.81
C VAL A 192 20.99 9.94 4.51
N GLN A 193 21.57 9.27 5.52
CA GLN A 193 22.76 9.74 6.21
C GLN A 193 24.00 9.84 5.28
N LYS A 194 24.15 8.89 4.37
CA LYS A 194 25.23 8.94 3.36
C LYS A 194 25.04 10.11 2.39
N CYS A 195 23.81 10.33 1.91
CA CYS A 195 23.49 11.46 1.06
C CYS A 195 23.72 12.80 1.77
N LEU A 196 23.33 12.91 3.06
CA LEU A 196 23.56 14.10 3.87
C LEU A 196 25.06 14.42 3.97
N LYS A 197 25.89 13.42 4.31
CA LYS A 197 27.34 13.60 4.38
C LYS A 197 27.98 14.06 3.07
N LEU A 198 27.40 13.64 1.94
CA LEU A 198 27.85 14.09 0.61
C LEU A 198 27.58 15.59 0.42
N ILE A 199 26.38 16.05 0.80
CA ILE A 199 25.97 17.45 0.74
C ILE A 199 26.82 18.31 1.70
N GLU A 200 27.04 17.86 2.93
CA GLU A 200 27.87 18.55 3.94
C GLU A 200 29.31 18.77 3.46
N LYS A 201 29.84 17.86 2.66
CA LYS A 201 31.18 17.98 2.06
C LYS A 201 31.24 18.92 0.86
N GLY A 202 30.10 19.27 0.27
CA GLY A 202 30.03 20.04 -0.96
C GLY A 202 30.61 19.31 -2.18
N ASP A 203 30.63 17.97 -2.17
CA ASP A 203 31.20 17.15 -3.24
C ASP A 203 30.20 17.01 -4.41
N GLU A 204 30.15 18.06 -5.22
CA GLU A 204 29.25 18.16 -6.38
C GLU A 204 29.52 17.05 -7.41
N GLN A 205 30.80 16.74 -7.64
CA GLN A 205 31.18 15.69 -8.59
C GLN A 205 30.62 14.33 -8.18
N LYS A 206 30.77 13.98 -6.90
CA LYS A 206 30.24 12.73 -6.36
C LYS A 206 28.71 12.68 -6.34
N PHE A 207 28.06 13.83 -6.12
CA PHE A 207 26.61 13.94 -6.24
C PHE A 207 26.14 13.63 -7.66
N ILE A 208 26.79 14.21 -8.67
CA ILE A 208 26.46 13.98 -10.08
C ILE A 208 26.67 12.51 -10.47
N GLU A 209 27.78 11.91 -10.05
CA GLU A 209 28.06 10.48 -10.28
C GLU A 209 26.93 9.60 -9.72
N LEU A 210 26.56 9.77 -8.45
CA LEU A 210 25.48 9.02 -7.80
C LEU A 210 24.11 9.25 -8.47
N PHE A 211 23.84 10.47 -8.91
CA PHE A 211 22.63 10.79 -9.66
C PHE A 211 22.57 10.03 -10.99
N LEU A 212 23.69 9.97 -11.72
CA LEU A 212 23.78 9.25 -12.99
C LEU A 212 23.65 7.73 -12.80
N GLU A 213 24.31 7.16 -11.79
CA GLU A 213 24.14 5.74 -11.42
C GLU A 213 22.68 5.41 -11.10
N THR A 214 22.01 6.28 -10.34
CA THR A 214 20.60 6.10 -9.99
C THR A 214 19.70 6.20 -11.22
N ARG A 215 19.97 7.13 -12.13
CA ARG A 215 19.24 7.25 -13.40
C ARG A 215 19.40 6.01 -14.28
N GLU A 216 20.62 5.44 -14.34
CA GLU A 216 20.88 4.19 -15.05
C GLU A 216 20.11 3.01 -14.44
N TYR A 217 20.04 2.92 -13.11
CA TYR A 217 19.22 1.93 -12.40
C TYR A 217 17.72 2.03 -12.77
N PHE A 218 17.17 3.24 -12.92
CA PHE A 218 15.79 3.44 -13.39
C PHE A 218 15.61 3.09 -14.87
N GLY A 219 16.65 3.20 -15.69
CA GLY A 219 16.62 2.87 -17.09
C GLY A 219 15.51 3.60 -17.87
N GLU A 220 14.79 2.88 -18.68
CA GLU A 220 13.66 3.41 -19.48
C GLU A 220 12.50 3.96 -18.61
N TYR A 221 12.36 3.47 -17.38
CA TYR A 221 11.32 3.96 -16.46
C TYR A 221 11.51 5.44 -16.09
N ALA A 222 12.73 5.96 -16.09
CA ALA A 222 12.97 7.37 -15.79
C ALA A 222 12.23 8.28 -16.78
N GLN A 223 12.35 7.99 -18.08
CA GLN A 223 11.66 8.75 -19.12
C GLN A 223 10.15 8.50 -19.13
N LYS A 224 9.72 7.25 -18.99
CA LYS A 224 8.32 6.86 -18.92
C LYS A 224 7.59 7.57 -17.78
N PHE A 225 8.18 7.58 -16.58
CA PHE A 225 7.59 8.26 -15.42
C PHE A 225 7.58 9.79 -15.56
N MET A 226 8.55 10.37 -16.24
CA MET A 226 8.52 11.80 -16.60
C MET A 226 7.29 12.14 -17.46
N GLU A 227 6.96 11.29 -18.44
CA GLU A 227 5.80 11.49 -19.30
C GLU A 227 4.47 11.24 -18.58
N GLU A 228 4.37 10.16 -17.80
CA GLU A 228 3.17 9.84 -17.02
C GLU A 228 2.87 10.91 -15.96
N SER A 229 3.88 11.34 -15.21
CA SER A 229 3.72 12.40 -14.22
C SER A 229 3.29 13.73 -14.85
N ARG A 230 3.82 14.09 -16.02
CA ARG A 230 3.40 15.29 -16.76
C ARG A 230 1.91 15.28 -17.09
N ARG A 231 1.37 14.11 -17.51
CA ARG A 231 -0.07 13.95 -17.79
C ARG A 231 -0.93 14.11 -16.53
N LEU A 232 -0.51 13.50 -15.42
CA LEU A 232 -1.22 13.61 -14.14
C LEU A 232 -1.24 15.06 -13.62
N LEU A 233 -0.12 15.76 -13.73
CA LEU A 233 0.01 17.14 -13.29
C LEU A 233 -0.81 18.12 -14.15
N ALA A 234 -0.96 17.85 -15.45
CA ALA A 234 -1.80 18.66 -16.34
C ALA A 234 -3.29 18.61 -15.90
N VAL A 235 -3.79 17.42 -15.53
CA VAL A 235 -5.16 17.24 -15.03
C VAL A 235 -5.38 17.96 -13.70
N SER A 236 -4.38 17.95 -12.81
CA SER A 236 -4.49 18.61 -11.49
C SER A 236 -4.47 20.14 -11.57
N SER A 237 -3.81 20.73 -12.60
CA SER A 237 -3.78 22.19 -12.81
C SER A 237 -5.12 22.75 -13.30
N ASP A 238 -5.90 21.98 -14.06
CA ASP A 238 -7.22 22.41 -14.55
C ASP A 238 -8.30 22.38 -13.45
N SER A 239 -8.18 21.50 -12.47
CA SER A 239 -9.13 21.43 -11.34
C SER A 239 -8.93 22.57 -10.32
N GLY A 240 -7.73 23.08 -10.18
CA GLY A 240 -7.43 24.24 -9.30
C GLY A 240 -8.01 25.56 -9.78
N ARG A 241 -8.11 25.78 -11.09
CA ARG A 241 -8.66 27.02 -11.67
C ARG A 241 -10.19 27.11 -11.59
N ARG A 242 -10.90 25.99 -11.51
CA ARG A 242 -12.39 25.98 -11.39
C ARG A 242 -12.90 26.25 -9.98
N GLY A 243 -12.06 26.14 -8.96
CA GLY A 243 -12.44 26.38 -7.57
C GLY A 243 -12.38 27.86 -7.16
N GLU A 244 -11.60 28.67 -7.85
CA GLU A 244 -11.43 30.10 -7.53
C GLU A 244 -12.49 31.03 -8.21
N GLU A 245 -13.13 30.60 -9.28
CA GLU A 245 -14.18 31.39 -9.96
C GLU A 245 -15.58 31.26 -9.31
N GLY A 246 -15.77 30.34 -8.35
CA GLY A 246 -17.06 30.12 -7.65
C GLY A 246 -17.26 30.88 -6.33
N GLY A 247 -16.26 31.62 -5.87
CA GLY A 247 -16.23 32.28 -4.56
C GLY A 247 -16.45 33.80 -4.54
N ALA A 248 -16.78 34.44 -5.67
CA ALA A 248 -17.08 35.86 -5.74
C ALA A 248 -18.51 36.06 -6.20
N LYS A 249 -19.47 35.90 -5.29
CA LYS A 249 -20.81 36.53 -5.35
C LYS A 249 -21.31 36.72 -3.93
#